data_27726080dc5f86ab287e03944c40f9c8
#
_entry.id   27726080dc5f86ab287e03944c40f9c8
#
_cell.length_a   1.000
_cell.length_b   1.000
_cell.length_c   1.000
_cell.angle_alpha   90.00
_cell.angle_beta   90.00
_cell.angle_gamma   90.00
#
_symmetry.space_group_name_H-M   'P 1'
#
loop_
_entity.id
_entity.type
_entity.pdbx_description
1 polymer ?
#
loop_
_entity_poly.entity_id
_entity_poly.type
_entity_poly.pdbx_seq_one_letter_code
_entity_poly.pdbx_strand_id
1 'polypeptide(L)'
;MTMSGVGVLLLVLLVAVFASQVANAAVSYDHKAVVINGQRRILMSGSIHYPRSTPEMWPDLLQKAKDGGLDVIQTYVFWNGHEPVQGQYYFGDRYDLVRFVKLAKQAGLYVHLRIGPYVCAEWNFGGFPVWLKYVPGMSFRTDNGPFKAAMQTFVEKIVSMMKSEGLFEWQGGPIILAQVENEYGPMESVMGGGAKPYANWAAKMAVATDAGVPWVMCKQDDAPDPVINTCNGFYCDSFSPNSNGKPSMWTEAWSGWFTAFGGAVPHRPVEDLAFAVTKFVQKGGSFVNYYMYHGGTNFDRTAGGPFIATSYDYDAPIDEYGLLRQPKWGHLRDLHKAIKQAEPALVSGDPTVKSIGNYEKVYEFKSSSGACAAFLSNYHTSSAARVVYNGQRYDLPAWSISILPDCKTAVFNTATVKEASAPAKMSPAGGFSWQSYSEDTNSLDSSAFTKDGLVEQLGMTWDKSDYLWYTT
;
A
#
# COMPACT_ATOMS: atom_id res chain seq x y z
N MET A 1 -44.42 37.86 15.78
CA MET A 1 -43.20 38.35 15.10
C MET A 1 -43.09 37.64 13.77
N THR A 2 -43.52 38.26 12.70
CA THR A 2 -43.43 37.72 11.33
C THR A 2 -42.06 38.03 10.80
N MET A 3 -41.24 37.00 10.52
CA MET A 3 -39.97 37.19 9.82
C MET A 3 -40.22 37.82 8.45
N SER A 4 -39.46 38.88 8.11
CA SER A 4 -39.55 39.54 6.84
C SER A 4 -39.15 38.59 5.72
N GLY A 5 -39.80 38.67 4.54
CA GLY A 5 -39.54 37.80 3.39
C GLY A 5 -38.07 37.74 2.94
N VAL A 6 -37.26 38.76 3.27
CA VAL A 6 -35.84 38.84 2.99
C VAL A 6 -35.06 37.86 3.91
N GLY A 7 -35.47 37.67 5.18
CA GLY A 7 -34.84 36.73 6.11
C GLY A 7 -35.08 35.28 5.69
N VAL A 8 -36.27 34.97 5.17
CA VAL A 8 -36.60 33.61 4.67
C VAL A 8 -35.82 33.31 3.39
N LEU A 9 -35.67 34.27 2.48
CA LEU A 9 -34.92 34.10 1.23
C LEU A 9 -33.41 33.91 1.49
N LEU A 10 -32.83 34.63 2.45
CA LEU A 10 -31.44 34.46 2.88
C LEU A 10 -31.19 33.09 3.55
N LEU A 11 -32.14 32.61 4.33
CA LEU A 11 -32.03 31.29 4.98
C LEU A 11 -32.13 30.16 3.94
N VAL A 12 -33.03 30.28 2.96
CA VAL A 12 -33.17 29.32 1.86
C VAL A 12 -31.95 29.35 0.93
N LEU A 13 -31.36 30.52 0.65
CA LEU A 13 -30.11 30.63 -0.09
C LEU A 13 -28.92 30.06 0.67
N LEU A 14 -28.80 30.25 1.98
CA LEU A 14 -27.77 29.66 2.83
C LEU A 14 -27.92 28.13 2.89
N VAL A 15 -29.14 27.62 3.05
CA VAL A 15 -29.40 26.16 3.04
C VAL A 15 -29.14 25.56 1.65
N ALA A 16 -29.47 26.28 0.55
CA ALA A 16 -29.18 25.83 -0.80
C ALA A 16 -27.66 25.82 -1.10
N VAL A 17 -26.91 26.81 -0.61
CA VAL A 17 -25.44 26.86 -0.72
C VAL A 17 -24.79 25.74 0.11
N PHE A 18 -25.30 25.43 1.30
CA PHE A 18 -24.85 24.28 2.07
C PHE A 18 -25.26 22.94 1.45
N ALA A 19 -26.45 22.83 0.86
CA ALA A 19 -26.92 21.63 0.18
C ALA A 19 -26.18 21.35 -1.14
N SER A 20 -25.68 22.37 -1.82
CA SER A 20 -24.88 22.20 -3.05
C SER A 20 -23.42 21.78 -2.80
N GLN A 21 -22.93 21.80 -1.55
CA GLN A 21 -21.60 21.29 -1.19
C GLN A 21 -21.58 19.79 -0.82
N VAL A 22 -22.70 19.11 -0.81
CA VAL A 22 -22.82 17.71 -0.33
C VAL A 22 -22.91 16.67 -1.46
N ALA A 23 -22.68 17.02 -2.72
CA ALA A 23 -22.94 16.13 -3.85
C ALA A 23 -21.71 15.63 -4.63
N ASN A 24 -20.48 15.87 -4.16
CA ASN A 24 -19.31 15.20 -4.75
C ASN A 24 -18.64 14.32 -3.68
N ALA A 25 -18.53 13.00 -3.97
CA ALA A 25 -17.70 12.13 -3.17
C ALA A 25 -16.33 12.82 -3.02
N ALA A 26 -15.86 12.97 -1.77
CA ALA A 26 -14.60 13.65 -1.48
C ALA A 26 -13.42 12.94 -2.17
N VAL A 27 -13.54 11.59 -2.37
CA VAL A 27 -12.63 10.80 -3.18
C VAL A 27 -13.39 10.03 -4.25
N SER A 28 -12.97 10.18 -5.47
CA SER A 28 -13.46 9.45 -6.65
C SER A 28 -12.28 9.09 -7.56
N TYR A 29 -12.57 8.62 -8.75
CA TYR A 29 -11.54 8.39 -9.78
C TYR A 29 -12.15 8.62 -11.17
N ASP A 30 -11.29 8.82 -12.14
CA ASP A 30 -11.62 8.78 -13.56
C ASP A 30 -10.54 7.96 -14.32
N HIS A 31 -10.61 7.98 -15.65
CA HIS A 31 -9.66 7.27 -16.50
C HIS A 31 -8.19 7.68 -16.27
N LYS A 32 -7.94 8.83 -15.67
CA LYS A 32 -6.59 9.39 -15.54
C LYS A 32 -6.00 9.20 -14.16
N ALA A 33 -6.79 9.41 -13.11
CA ALA A 33 -6.25 9.44 -11.74
C ALA A 33 -7.32 9.27 -10.67
N VAL A 34 -6.86 9.04 -9.46
CA VAL A 34 -7.66 9.26 -8.24
C VAL A 34 -7.92 10.77 -8.13
N VAL A 35 -9.16 11.12 -7.85
CA VAL A 35 -9.64 12.50 -7.69
C VAL A 35 -9.94 12.74 -6.22
N ILE A 36 -9.24 13.67 -5.60
CA ILE A 36 -9.41 14.04 -4.20
C ILE A 36 -9.88 15.50 -4.15
N ASN A 37 -11.03 15.74 -3.55
CA ASN A 37 -11.63 17.09 -3.47
C ASN A 37 -11.75 17.77 -4.85
N GLY A 38 -12.14 17.01 -5.86
CA GLY A 38 -12.30 17.47 -7.23
C GLY A 38 -11.01 17.65 -8.04
N GLN A 39 -9.85 17.30 -7.47
CA GLN A 39 -8.56 17.42 -8.14
C GLN A 39 -7.93 16.05 -8.43
N ARG A 40 -7.56 15.79 -9.69
CA ARG A 40 -6.75 14.63 -10.05
C ARG A 40 -5.37 14.71 -9.41
N ARG A 41 -4.85 13.58 -8.94
CA ARG A 41 -3.56 13.54 -8.27
C ARG A 41 -2.65 12.44 -8.84
N ILE A 42 -1.36 12.75 -8.91
CA ILE A 42 -0.32 11.71 -9.06
C ILE A 42 0.16 11.37 -7.65
N LEU A 43 -0.09 10.14 -7.22
CA LEU A 43 0.11 9.73 -5.83
C LEU A 43 1.29 8.77 -5.69
N MET A 44 2.30 9.18 -4.91
CA MET A 44 3.38 8.33 -4.47
C MET A 44 3.00 7.71 -3.12
N SER A 45 3.00 6.40 -3.04
CA SER A 45 2.59 5.61 -1.89
C SER A 45 3.69 4.65 -1.45
N GLY A 46 3.66 4.24 -0.19
CA GLY A 46 4.57 3.22 0.31
C GLY A 46 3.93 2.34 1.38
N SER A 47 4.24 1.05 1.34
CA SER A 47 3.74 0.08 2.31
C SER A 47 4.56 0.10 3.58
N ILE A 48 3.87 0.30 4.70
CA ILE A 48 4.36 0.13 6.07
C ILE A 48 3.31 -0.70 6.81
N HIS A 49 3.67 -1.90 7.23
CA HIS A 49 2.76 -2.80 7.95
C HIS A 49 2.90 -2.55 9.45
N TYR A 50 1.86 -1.97 10.09
CA TYR A 50 1.91 -1.57 11.50
C TYR A 50 2.36 -2.70 12.45
N PRO A 51 2.01 -4.00 12.28
CA PRO A 51 2.45 -5.01 13.23
C PRO A 51 3.90 -5.44 13.05
N ARG A 52 4.58 -5.00 11.97
CA ARG A 52 5.99 -5.30 11.69
C ARG A 52 6.96 -4.28 12.26
N SER A 53 6.48 -3.36 13.08
CA SER A 53 7.27 -2.40 13.87
C SER A 53 6.58 -2.15 15.21
N THR A 54 7.30 -1.59 16.18
CA THR A 54 6.68 -1.24 17.45
C THR A 54 5.89 0.07 17.33
N PRO A 55 4.86 0.30 18.15
CA PRO A 55 4.09 1.55 18.13
C PRO A 55 4.92 2.81 18.33
N GLU A 56 6.06 2.71 19.02
CA GLU A 56 7.00 3.80 19.26
C GLU A 56 7.75 4.20 17.99
N MET A 57 7.96 3.26 17.06
CA MET A 57 8.62 3.54 15.77
C MET A 57 7.68 4.25 14.78
N TRP A 58 6.36 4.08 14.87
CA TRP A 58 5.42 4.55 13.85
C TRP A 58 5.52 6.06 13.54
N PRO A 59 5.62 6.97 14.53
CA PRO A 59 5.74 8.40 14.21
C PRO A 59 6.96 8.72 13.35
N ASP A 60 8.12 8.13 13.67
CA ASP A 60 9.38 8.34 12.95
C ASP A 60 9.32 7.73 11.54
N LEU A 61 8.81 6.50 11.40
CA LEU A 61 8.65 5.84 10.11
C LEU A 61 7.73 6.63 9.17
N LEU A 62 6.59 7.12 9.68
CA LEU A 62 5.63 7.92 8.92
C LEU A 62 6.23 9.29 8.53
N GLN A 63 7.00 9.93 9.42
CA GLN A 63 7.68 11.17 9.11
C GLN A 63 8.75 10.97 8.03
N LYS A 64 9.57 9.91 8.12
CA LYS A 64 10.56 9.56 7.09
C LYS A 64 9.92 9.24 5.73
N ALA A 65 8.74 8.62 5.74
CA ALA A 65 7.96 8.40 4.52
C ALA A 65 7.48 9.73 3.91
N LYS A 66 6.98 10.65 4.74
CA LYS A 66 6.59 12.01 4.33
C LYS A 66 7.77 12.80 3.77
N ASP A 67 8.89 12.79 4.48
CA ASP A 67 10.13 13.49 4.07
C ASP A 67 10.71 12.88 2.79
N GLY A 68 10.49 11.58 2.56
CA GLY A 68 10.77 10.87 1.31
C GLY A 68 9.83 11.24 0.15
N GLY A 69 8.88 12.14 0.35
CA GLY A 69 7.98 12.66 -0.67
C GLY A 69 6.77 11.78 -0.96
N LEU A 70 6.40 10.86 -0.04
CA LEU A 70 5.16 10.10 -0.19
C LEU A 70 3.93 10.96 0.11
N ASP A 71 2.83 10.64 -0.56
CA ASP A 71 1.49 11.19 -0.34
C ASP A 71 0.63 10.24 0.50
N VAL A 72 0.86 8.93 0.36
CA VAL A 72 0.00 7.87 0.86
C VAL A 72 0.83 6.82 1.58
N ILE A 73 0.30 6.31 2.70
CA ILE A 73 0.75 5.07 3.33
C ILE A 73 -0.23 3.96 2.99
N GLN A 74 0.30 2.83 2.54
CA GLN A 74 -0.48 1.62 2.33
C GLN A 74 -0.19 0.64 3.47
N THR A 75 -1.22 0.02 4.03
CA THR A 75 -1.06 -1.08 4.98
C THR A 75 -2.14 -2.13 4.78
N TYR A 76 -1.80 -3.38 5.05
CA TYR A 76 -2.77 -4.44 5.23
C TYR A 76 -3.44 -4.39 6.59
N VAL A 77 -4.57 -5.09 6.72
CA VAL A 77 -5.22 -5.40 7.99
C VAL A 77 -5.05 -6.90 8.26
N PHE A 78 -4.37 -7.23 9.35
CA PHE A 78 -3.96 -8.61 9.65
C PHE A 78 -5.01 -9.30 10.52
N TRP A 79 -5.93 -10.03 9.89
CA TRP A 79 -7.09 -10.63 10.56
C TRP A 79 -6.71 -11.51 11.76
N ASN A 80 -5.73 -12.39 11.61
CA ASN A 80 -5.28 -13.28 12.70
C ASN A 80 -4.77 -12.54 13.93
N GLY A 81 -4.21 -11.34 13.76
CA GLY A 81 -3.81 -10.48 14.87
C GLY A 81 -4.98 -9.79 15.55
N HIS A 82 -6.02 -9.46 14.78
CA HIS A 82 -7.19 -8.75 15.29
C HIS A 82 -8.30 -9.66 15.84
N GLU A 83 -8.40 -10.90 15.36
CA GLU A 83 -9.41 -11.86 15.82
C GLU A 83 -8.76 -13.24 16.01
N PRO A 84 -7.82 -13.36 16.96
CA PRO A 84 -7.13 -14.62 17.22
C PRO A 84 -8.06 -15.75 17.67
N VAL A 85 -9.17 -15.40 18.28
CA VAL A 85 -10.28 -16.28 18.69
C VAL A 85 -11.55 -15.75 18.07
N GLN A 86 -12.38 -16.62 17.51
CA GLN A 86 -13.63 -16.22 16.85
C GLN A 86 -14.49 -15.32 17.76
N GLY A 87 -14.82 -14.13 17.25
CA GLY A 87 -15.62 -13.14 17.95
C GLY A 87 -14.87 -12.32 19.02
N GLN A 88 -13.60 -12.63 19.30
CA GLN A 88 -12.79 -11.88 20.25
C GLN A 88 -11.78 -10.99 19.54
N TYR A 89 -12.07 -9.71 19.47
CA TYR A 89 -11.26 -8.73 18.76
C TYR A 89 -10.21 -8.08 19.65
N TYR A 90 -9.01 -7.85 19.07
CA TYR A 90 -7.90 -7.15 19.71
C TYR A 90 -7.36 -6.04 18.81
N PHE A 91 -7.28 -4.81 19.34
CA PHE A 91 -6.79 -3.62 18.66
C PHE A 91 -5.85 -2.81 19.57
N GLY A 92 -4.95 -3.49 20.27
CA GLY A 92 -3.96 -2.87 21.15
C GLY A 92 -2.54 -3.10 20.68
N ASP A 93 -1.57 -2.41 21.29
CA ASP A 93 -0.13 -2.52 21.03
C ASP A 93 0.21 -2.44 19.54
N ARG A 94 0.97 -3.39 19.00
CA ARG A 94 1.31 -3.47 17.57
C ARG A 94 0.11 -3.67 16.65
N TYR A 95 -1.06 -4.00 17.19
CA TYR A 95 -2.32 -4.17 16.45
C TYR A 95 -3.27 -2.97 16.61
N ASP A 96 -2.81 -1.82 17.14
CA ASP A 96 -3.63 -0.60 17.21
C ASP A 96 -3.70 0.11 15.84
N LEU A 97 -4.53 -0.47 14.96
CA LEU A 97 -4.77 0.03 13.61
C LEU A 97 -5.32 1.47 13.61
N VAL A 98 -6.20 1.79 14.56
CA VAL A 98 -6.80 3.12 14.66
C VAL A 98 -5.74 4.16 14.97
N ARG A 99 -4.86 3.88 15.92
CA ARG A 99 -3.73 4.77 16.25
C ARG A 99 -2.79 4.93 15.07
N PHE A 100 -2.43 3.85 14.37
CA PHE A 100 -1.57 3.92 13.19
C PHE A 100 -2.14 4.83 12.10
N VAL A 101 -3.43 4.67 11.76
CA VAL A 101 -4.11 5.51 10.76
C VAL A 101 -4.19 6.98 11.23
N LYS A 102 -4.45 7.23 12.52
CA LYS A 102 -4.44 8.59 13.08
C LYS A 102 -3.04 9.24 13.00
N LEU A 103 -1.97 8.48 13.25
CA LEU A 103 -0.59 8.95 13.11
C LEU A 103 -0.24 9.28 11.65
N ALA A 104 -0.69 8.47 10.69
CA ALA A 104 -0.52 8.80 9.27
C ALA A 104 -1.20 10.14 8.91
N LYS A 105 -2.41 10.39 9.42
CA LYS A 105 -3.09 11.69 9.28
C LYS A 105 -2.28 12.83 9.89
N GLN A 106 -1.74 12.65 11.10
CA GLN A 106 -0.92 13.67 11.78
C GLN A 106 0.34 14.00 10.99
N ALA A 107 0.95 13.02 10.33
CA ALA A 107 2.08 13.23 9.41
C ALA A 107 1.67 13.88 8.07
N GLY A 108 0.39 14.15 7.84
CA GLY A 108 -0.11 14.72 6.59
C GLY A 108 -0.07 13.74 5.42
N LEU A 109 -0.28 12.46 5.70
CA LEU A 109 -0.32 11.36 4.73
C LEU A 109 -1.75 10.84 4.59
N TYR A 110 -2.15 10.52 3.38
CA TYR A 110 -3.33 9.69 3.11
C TYR A 110 -3.06 8.22 3.41
N VAL A 111 -4.12 7.42 3.44
CA VAL A 111 -4.03 5.97 3.68
C VAL A 111 -4.78 5.20 2.59
N HIS A 112 -4.13 4.17 2.05
CA HIS A 112 -4.76 3.10 1.31
C HIS A 112 -4.86 1.87 2.21
N LEU A 113 -6.07 1.53 2.66
CA LEU A 113 -6.33 0.46 3.61
C LEU A 113 -6.65 -0.84 2.88
N ARG A 114 -5.71 -1.79 2.88
CA ARG A 114 -5.89 -3.09 2.25
C ARG A 114 -6.47 -4.08 3.27
N ILE A 115 -7.80 -4.19 3.29
CA ILE A 115 -8.49 -5.02 4.29
C ILE A 115 -8.28 -6.51 4.00
N GLY A 116 -8.21 -6.88 2.75
CA GLY A 116 -8.05 -8.27 2.35
C GLY A 116 -9.38 -9.03 2.39
N PRO A 117 -9.61 -9.91 3.38
CA PRO A 117 -8.78 -10.27 4.56
C PRO A 117 -7.66 -11.29 4.28
N TYR A 118 -7.60 -11.90 3.09
CA TYR A 118 -6.38 -12.56 2.65
C TYR A 118 -5.36 -11.49 2.23
N VAL A 119 -4.23 -11.46 2.90
CA VAL A 119 -3.22 -10.41 2.67
C VAL A 119 -1.95 -10.94 2.03
N CYS A 120 -1.75 -12.26 1.98
CA CYS A 120 -0.47 -12.87 1.58
C CYS A 120 0.69 -12.34 2.42
N ALA A 121 1.37 -11.32 1.94
CA ALA A 121 2.38 -10.51 2.65
C ALA A 121 3.47 -11.33 3.32
N GLU A 122 3.73 -12.57 2.83
CA GLU A 122 4.60 -13.54 3.49
C GLU A 122 4.30 -13.64 5.00
N TRP A 123 3.00 -13.48 5.32
CA TRP A 123 2.48 -13.55 6.68
C TRP A 123 1.87 -14.93 6.95
N ASN A 124 1.99 -15.39 8.19
CA ASN A 124 1.49 -16.70 8.60
C ASN A 124 0.02 -16.90 8.19
N PHE A 125 -0.24 -18.02 7.54
CA PHE A 125 -1.55 -18.40 6.99
C PHE A 125 -2.21 -17.32 6.11
N GLY A 126 -1.39 -16.49 5.44
CA GLY A 126 -1.86 -15.39 4.58
C GLY A 126 -2.68 -14.33 5.31
N GLY A 127 -2.56 -14.24 6.64
CA GLY A 127 -3.30 -13.34 7.53
C GLY A 127 -4.59 -13.93 8.09
N PHE A 128 -4.99 -15.13 7.70
CA PHE A 128 -6.18 -15.77 8.25
C PHE A 128 -5.97 -16.25 9.69
N PRO A 129 -6.95 -16.09 10.57
CA PRO A 129 -6.89 -16.67 11.90
C PRO A 129 -7.07 -18.20 11.85
N VAL A 130 -6.33 -18.91 12.68
CA VAL A 130 -6.28 -20.37 12.68
C VAL A 130 -7.63 -21.02 12.97
N TRP A 131 -8.51 -20.36 13.73
CA TRP A 131 -9.83 -20.89 14.07
C TRP A 131 -10.72 -21.13 12.83
N LEU A 132 -10.49 -20.39 11.72
CA LEU A 132 -11.22 -20.63 10.46
C LEU A 132 -11.06 -22.06 9.95
N LYS A 133 -9.88 -22.67 10.17
CA LYS A 133 -9.58 -24.06 9.77
C LYS A 133 -10.54 -25.08 10.43
N TYR A 134 -11.07 -24.74 11.59
CA TYR A 134 -11.94 -25.63 12.36
C TYR A 134 -13.43 -25.38 12.16
N VAL A 135 -13.81 -24.39 11.36
CA VAL A 135 -15.21 -24.14 11.01
C VAL A 135 -15.70 -25.24 10.07
N PRO A 136 -16.79 -25.96 10.42
CA PRO A 136 -17.30 -27.05 9.57
C PRO A 136 -17.65 -26.56 8.17
N GLY A 137 -17.20 -27.31 7.16
CA GLY A 137 -17.47 -27.01 5.74
C GLY A 137 -16.68 -25.83 5.17
N MET A 138 -15.68 -25.33 5.88
CA MET A 138 -14.82 -24.24 5.43
C MET A 138 -14.00 -24.64 4.20
N SER A 139 -14.07 -23.80 3.17
CA SER A 139 -13.17 -23.83 2.01
C SER A 139 -12.76 -22.40 1.68
N PHE A 140 -11.46 -22.15 1.67
CA PHE A 140 -10.90 -20.80 1.59
C PHE A 140 -10.94 -20.22 0.18
N ARG A 141 -11.21 -18.92 0.07
CA ARG A 141 -11.09 -18.10 -1.15
C ARG A 141 -11.84 -18.72 -2.34
N THR A 142 -13.06 -19.22 -2.11
CA THR A 142 -13.93 -19.78 -3.14
C THR A 142 -15.38 -19.46 -2.80
N ASP A 143 -16.32 -19.81 -3.68
CA ASP A 143 -17.76 -19.62 -3.46
C ASP A 143 -18.29 -20.60 -2.39
N ASN A 144 -17.89 -20.34 -1.16
CA ASN A 144 -18.14 -21.15 0.03
C ASN A 144 -18.89 -20.33 1.08
N GLY A 145 -20.04 -20.79 1.52
CA GLY A 145 -20.90 -20.09 2.46
C GLY A 145 -20.20 -19.71 3.77
N PRO A 146 -19.61 -20.69 4.51
CA PRO A 146 -18.89 -20.41 5.76
C PRO A 146 -17.76 -19.38 5.60
N PHE A 147 -16.93 -19.51 4.55
CA PHE A 147 -15.83 -18.59 4.28
C PHE A 147 -16.32 -17.15 3.98
N LYS A 148 -17.31 -17.05 3.07
CA LYS A 148 -17.91 -15.74 2.73
C LYS A 148 -18.52 -15.05 3.94
N ALA A 149 -19.23 -15.78 4.78
CA ALA A 149 -19.82 -15.21 6.00
C ALA A 149 -18.76 -14.68 6.97
N ALA A 150 -17.69 -15.43 7.23
CA ALA A 150 -16.60 -15.01 8.09
C ALA A 150 -15.85 -13.78 7.52
N MET A 151 -15.51 -13.82 6.23
CA MET A 151 -14.87 -12.71 5.52
C MET A 151 -15.71 -11.43 5.57
N GLN A 152 -17.01 -11.52 5.29
CA GLN A 152 -17.90 -10.38 5.31
C GLN A 152 -17.97 -9.77 6.70
N THR A 153 -18.16 -10.59 7.75
CA THR A 153 -18.19 -10.12 9.14
C THR A 153 -16.93 -9.32 9.51
N PHE A 154 -15.75 -9.82 9.10
CA PHE A 154 -14.50 -9.11 9.38
C PHE A 154 -14.37 -7.81 8.58
N VAL A 155 -14.66 -7.81 7.28
CA VAL A 155 -14.59 -6.61 6.45
C VAL A 155 -15.55 -5.52 6.96
N GLU A 156 -16.79 -5.90 7.27
CA GLU A 156 -17.80 -4.98 7.86
C GLU A 156 -17.35 -4.44 9.22
N LYS A 157 -16.72 -5.27 10.05
CA LYS A 157 -16.17 -4.85 11.35
C LYS A 157 -15.11 -3.77 11.16
N ILE A 158 -14.15 -3.96 10.25
CA ILE A 158 -13.07 -3.00 10.00
C ILE A 158 -13.65 -1.70 9.41
N VAL A 159 -14.49 -1.78 8.38
CA VAL A 159 -15.11 -0.59 7.78
C VAL A 159 -15.94 0.17 8.80
N SER A 160 -16.76 -0.51 9.60
CA SER A 160 -17.57 0.12 10.66
C SER A 160 -16.70 0.81 11.70
N MET A 161 -15.60 0.19 12.12
CA MET A 161 -14.65 0.78 13.06
C MET A 161 -14.00 2.03 12.48
N MET A 162 -13.53 1.99 11.23
CA MET A 162 -12.93 3.17 10.59
C MET A 162 -13.95 4.31 10.42
N LYS A 163 -15.21 3.98 10.12
CA LYS A 163 -16.31 4.95 10.07
C LYS A 163 -16.59 5.58 11.45
N SER A 164 -16.67 4.77 12.50
CA SER A 164 -16.96 5.25 13.87
C SER A 164 -15.85 6.19 14.40
N GLU A 165 -14.61 5.98 13.96
CA GLU A 165 -13.46 6.79 14.31
C GLU A 165 -13.27 8.02 13.38
N GLY A 166 -14.14 8.22 12.38
CA GLY A 166 -14.06 9.33 11.44
C GLY A 166 -12.81 9.31 10.55
N LEU A 167 -12.36 8.12 10.12
CA LEU A 167 -11.07 7.95 9.46
C LEU A 167 -11.13 7.90 7.93
N PHE A 168 -12.31 7.79 7.33
CA PHE A 168 -12.44 7.96 5.88
C PHE A 168 -12.36 9.43 5.47
N GLU A 169 -11.89 9.70 4.27
CA GLU A 169 -11.59 11.06 3.79
C GLU A 169 -12.84 11.96 3.81
N TRP A 170 -14.01 11.46 3.40
CA TRP A 170 -15.27 12.20 3.45
C TRP A 170 -15.71 12.62 4.87
N GLN A 171 -15.13 12.00 5.90
CA GLN A 171 -15.29 12.39 7.32
C GLN A 171 -14.15 13.32 7.80
N GLY A 172 -13.23 13.71 6.90
CA GLY A 172 -12.02 14.43 7.24
C GLY A 172 -10.87 13.53 7.71
N GLY A 173 -10.99 12.21 7.54
CA GLY A 173 -9.94 11.23 7.82
C GLY A 173 -8.91 11.09 6.68
N PRO A 174 -7.90 10.24 6.83
CA PRO A 174 -6.86 10.06 5.84
C PRO A 174 -7.13 8.95 4.83
N ILE A 175 -8.12 8.05 5.06
CA ILE A 175 -8.34 6.89 4.18
C ILE A 175 -9.02 7.34 2.89
N ILE A 176 -8.30 7.17 1.76
CA ILE A 176 -8.76 7.54 0.42
C ILE A 176 -9.08 6.36 -0.49
N LEU A 177 -8.57 5.16 -0.17
CA LEU A 177 -8.75 3.93 -0.92
C LEU A 177 -8.90 2.76 0.05
N ALA A 178 -9.73 1.78 -0.32
CA ALA A 178 -9.83 0.50 0.36
C ALA A 178 -9.60 -0.65 -0.64
N GLN A 179 -9.05 -1.77 -0.17
CA GLN A 179 -8.83 -2.96 -1.01
C GLN A 179 -9.45 -4.19 -0.38
N VAL A 180 -10.09 -4.99 -1.21
CA VAL A 180 -10.59 -6.33 -0.88
C VAL A 180 -9.77 -7.37 -1.63
N GLU A 181 -9.53 -8.53 -1.01
CA GLU A 181 -8.70 -9.62 -1.53
C GLU A 181 -7.23 -9.22 -1.80
N ASN A 182 -6.43 -10.17 -2.24
CA ASN A 182 -5.07 -9.96 -2.71
C ASN A 182 -4.69 -10.97 -3.79
N GLU A 183 -4.31 -10.48 -4.98
CA GLU A 183 -3.79 -11.26 -6.11
C GLU A 183 -4.65 -12.49 -6.42
N TYR A 184 -5.97 -12.32 -6.42
CA TYR A 184 -6.86 -13.46 -6.61
C TYR A 184 -6.95 -13.93 -8.08
N GLY A 185 -6.81 -13.02 -9.04
CA GLY A 185 -6.87 -13.36 -10.47
C GLY A 185 -5.99 -14.55 -10.86
N PRO A 186 -4.70 -14.60 -10.50
CA PRO A 186 -3.84 -15.76 -10.77
C PRO A 186 -4.34 -17.07 -10.14
N MET A 187 -5.12 -16.99 -9.06
CA MET A 187 -5.66 -18.16 -8.36
C MET A 187 -6.92 -18.73 -9.02
N GLU A 188 -7.61 -17.98 -9.87
CA GLU A 188 -8.89 -18.42 -10.45
C GLU A 188 -8.79 -19.74 -11.20
N SER A 189 -7.71 -19.94 -11.94
CA SER A 189 -7.48 -21.20 -12.67
C SER A 189 -7.26 -22.39 -11.74
N VAL A 190 -6.73 -22.17 -10.54
CA VAL A 190 -6.46 -23.20 -9.52
C VAL A 190 -7.73 -23.52 -8.73
N MET A 191 -8.54 -22.51 -8.44
CA MET A 191 -9.73 -22.62 -7.59
C MET A 191 -10.96 -23.18 -8.33
N GLY A 192 -10.89 -23.29 -9.65
CA GLY A 192 -11.95 -23.90 -10.46
C GLY A 192 -13.27 -23.11 -10.49
N GLY A 193 -14.40 -23.82 -10.63
CA GLY A 193 -15.71 -23.19 -10.90
C GLY A 193 -16.24 -22.25 -9.80
N GLY A 194 -15.73 -22.34 -8.58
CA GLY A 194 -16.09 -21.44 -7.49
C GLY A 194 -15.34 -20.09 -7.49
N ALA A 195 -14.31 -19.94 -8.32
CA ALA A 195 -13.42 -18.77 -8.30
C ALA A 195 -14.14 -17.50 -8.77
N LYS A 196 -14.68 -17.48 -9.96
CA LYS A 196 -15.34 -16.29 -10.53
C LYS A 196 -16.56 -15.82 -9.73
N PRO A 197 -17.47 -16.71 -9.29
CA PRO A 197 -18.54 -16.33 -8.38
C PRO A 197 -18.04 -15.68 -7.09
N TYR A 198 -16.95 -16.22 -6.52
CA TYR A 198 -16.33 -15.67 -5.32
C TYR A 198 -15.73 -14.27 -5.56
N ALA A 199 -14.92 -14.08 -6.61
CA ALA A 199 -14.33 -12.77 -6.92
C ALA A 199 -15.40 -11.69 -7.13
N ASN A 200 -16.46 -12.01 -7.87
CA ASN A 200 -17.59 -11.11 -8.06
C ASN A 200 -18.35 -10.82 -6.77
N TRP A 201 -18.53 -11.84 -5.91
CA TRP A 201 -19.15 -11.65 -4.62
C TRP A 201 -18.28 -10.76 -3.72
N ALA A 202 -16.96 -10.97 -3.65
CA ALA A 202 -16.05 -10.19 -2.83
C ALA A 202 -16.08 -8.70 -3.20
N ALA A 203 -16.05 -8.39 -4.50
CA ALA A 203 -16.17 -7.02 -4.99
C ALA A 203 -17.51 -6.38 -4.59
N LYS A 204 -18.64 -7.09 -4.81
CA LYS A 204 -19.98 -6.59 -4.44
C LYS A 204 -20.12 -6.40 -2.93
N MET A 205 -19.64 -7.33 -2.13
CA MET A 205 -19.64 -7.26 -0.67
C MET A 205 -18.85 -6.03 -0.19
N ALA A 206 -17.65 -5.82 -0.73
CA ALA A 206 -16.83 -4.67 -0.38
C ALA A 206 -17.56 -3.34 -0.68
N VAL A 207 -18.10 -3.18 -1.88
CA VAL A 207 -18.86 -1.98 -2.28
C VAL A 207 -20.09 -1.79 -1.38
N ALA A 208 -20.78 -2.86 -1.01
CA ALA A 208 -21.96 -2.80 -0.16
C ALA A 208 -21.68 -2.33 1.28
N THR A 209 -20.42 -2.33 1.74
CA THR A 209 -20.06 -1.74 3.04
C THR A 209 -20.19 -0.23 3.07
N ASP A 210 -20.35 0.41 1.90
CA ASP A 210 -20.50 1.86 1.76
C ASP A 210 -19.38 2.65 2.47
N ALA A 211 -18.12 2.27 2.21
CA ALA A 211 -16.95 2.93 2.81
C ALA A 211 -16.80 4.41 2.38
N GLY A 212 -17.48 4.83 1.31
CA GLY A 212 -17.43 6.21 0.79
C GLY A 212 -16.11 6.57 0.07
N VAL A 213 -15.27 5.55 -0.22
CA VAL A 213 -14.03 5.68 -1.00
C VAL A 213 -13.94 4.56 -2.03
N PRO A 214 -13.19 4.73 -3.13
CA PRO A 214 -13.03 3.67 -4.14
C PRO A 214 -12.41 2.40 -3.57
N TRP A 215 -12.89 1.25 -4.06
CA TRP A 215 -12.35 -0.06 -3.78
C TRP A 215 -11.39 -0.54 -4.88
N VAL A 216 -10.39 -1.29 -4.48
CA VAL A 216 -9.33 -1.85 -5.32
C VAL A 216 -9.30 -3.37 -5.20
N MET A 217 -9.00 -4.05 -6.31
CA MET A 217 -8.57 -5.46 -6.35
C MET A 217 -7.29 -5.55 -7.18
N CYS A 218 -6.18 -5.92 -6.56
CA CYS A 218 -4.89 -6.05 -7.25
C CYS A 218 -4.77 -7.38 -7.99
N LYS A 219 -4.12 -7.37 -9.16
CA LYS A 219 -3.98 -8.53 -10.05
C LYS A 219 -5.31 -9.26 -10.30
N GLN A 220 -6.38 -8.51 -10.46
CA GLN A 220 -7.70 -9.01 -10.83
C GLN A 220 -8.10 -8.37 -12.16
N ASP A 221 -7.70 -8.98 -13.26
CA ASP A 221 -7.84 -8.39 -14.60
C ASP A 221 -9.31 -8.17 -15.00
N ASP A 222 -10.23 -8.88 -14.39
CA ASP A 222 -11.67 -8.80 -14.62
C ASP A 222 -12.45 -8.26 -13.42
N ALA A 223 -11.79 -7.48 -12.54
CA ALA A 223 -12.45 -6.84 -11.40
C ALA A 223 -13.70 -6.06 -11.85
N PRO A 224 -14.89 -6.38 -11.31
CA PRO A 224 -16.13 -5.76 -11.77
C PRO A 224 -16.21 -4.28 -11.37
N ASP A 225 -16.86 -3.46 -12.20
CA ASP A 225 -17.12 -2.08 -11.85
C ASP A 225 -18.00 -1.96 -10.58
N PRO A 226 -17.75 -0.96 -9.72
CA PRO A 226 -16.81 0.15 -9.83
C PRO A 226 -15.41 -0.14 -9.22
N VAL A 227 -15.07 -1.40 -8.93
CA VAL A 227 -13.79 -1.76 -8.28
C VAL A 227 -12.64 -1.58 -9.26
N ILE A 228 -11.57 -0.88 -8.83
CA ILE A 228 -10.41 -0.61 -9.68
C ILE A 228 -9.49 -1.83 -9.68
N ASN A 229 -9.17 -2.37 -10.87
CA ASN A 229 -8.11 -3.35 -11.02
C ASN A 229 -6.74 -2.68 -11.08
N THR A 230 -5.73 -3.30 -10.49
CA THR A 230 -4.39 -2.72 -10.38
C THR A 230 -3.29 -3.74 -10.63
N CYS A 231 -2.09 -3.26 -10.90
CA CYS A 231 -0.91 -4.08 -11.15
C CYS A 231 -0.07 -4.30 -9.88
N ASN A 232 0.55 -5.48 -9.77
CA ASN A 232 1.64 -5.79 -8.82
C ASN A 232 2.80 -6.43 -9.59
N GLY A 233 4.03 -6.06 -9.27
CA GLY A 233 5.23 -6.63 -9.91
C GLY A 233 6.46 -5.74 -9.80
N PHE A 234 7.57 -6.21 -10.39
CA PHE A 234 8.77 -5.41 -10.56
C PHE A 234 8.60 -4.32 -11.64
N TYR A 235 7.71 -4.55 -12.60
CA TYR A 235 7.39 -3.63 -13.70
C TYR A 235 5.90 -3.69 -14.00
N CYS A 236 5.27 -2.53 -14.19
CA CYS A 236 3.84 -2.41 -14.54
C CYS A 236 3.60 -1.46 -15.73
N ASP A 237 4.63 -1.11 -16.47
CA ASP A 237 4.51 -0.19 -17.60
C ASP A 237 3.71 -0.74 -18.81
N SER A 238 3.43 -2.05 -18.82
CA SER A 238 2.55 -2.70 -19.81
C SER A 238 1.12 -2.90 -19.30
N PHE A 239 0.83 -2.55 -18.04
CA PHE A 239 -0.50 -2.69 -17.48
C PHE A 239 -1.49 -1.72 -18.11
N SER A 240 -2.70 -2.20 -18.36
CA SER A 240 -3.85 -1.40 -18.77
C SER A 240 -5.04 -1.73 -17.89
N PRO A 241 -5.78 -0.74 -17.40
CA PRO A 241 -7.03 -0.98 -16.68
C PRO A 241 -8.04 -1.75 -17.54
N ASN A 242 -8.92 -2.52 -16.90
CA ASN A 242 -9.90 -3.34 -17.60
C ASN A 242 -11.13 -2.57 -18.10
N SER A 243 -11.22 -1.27 -17.85
CA SER A 243 -12.20 -0.38 -18.44
C SER A 243 -11.64 1.02 -18.68
N ASN A 244 -12.19 1.75 -19.66
CA ASN A 244 -11.74 3.09 -20.02
C ASN A 244 -12.04 4.15 -18.95
N GLY A 245 -12.79 3.83 -17.92
CA GLY A 245 -13.11 4.74 -16.83
C GLY A 245 -12.16 4.62 -15.62
N LYS A 246 -11.24 3.66 -15.61
CA LYS A 246 -10.36 3.37 -14.48
C LYS A 246 -8.95 3.91 -14.72
N PRO A 247 -8.27 4.45 -13.68
CA PRO A 247 -6.89 4.91 -13.77
C PRO A 247 -5.89 3.75 -13.78
N SER A 248 -4.71 3.98 -14.36
CA SER A 248 -3.60 3.06 -14.26
C SER A 248 -2.90 3.21 -12.93
N MET A 249 -2.95 2.15 -12.09
CA MET A 249 -2.44 2.12 -10.73
C MET A 249 -1.55 0.91 -10.47
N TRP A 250 -0.48 1.10 -9.71
CA TRP A 250 0.49 0.09 -9.33
C TRP A 250 0.50 -0.06 -7.81
N THR A 251 -0.17 -1.07 -7.30
CA THR A 251 -0.40 -1.28 -5.86
C THR A 251 0.72 -2.01 -5.15
N GLU A 252 1.61 -2.70 -5.89
CA GLU A 252 2.84 -3.26 -5.36
C GLU A 252 3.98 -3.11 -6.36
N ALA A 253 4.71 -1.99 -6.29
CA ALA A 253 6.00 -1.83 -6.94
C ALA A 253 7.07 -2.43 -6.02
N TRP A 254 7.50 -3.64 -6.31
CA TRP A 254 8.39 -4.39 -5.43
C TRP A 254 9.77 -3.73 -5.35
N SER A 255 10.06 -3.11 -4.20
CA SER A 255 11.32 -2.36 -3.95
C SER A 255 12.53 -3.26 -3.74
N GLY A 256 12.30 -4.52 -3.44
CA GLY A 256 13.24 -5.61 -3.22
C GLY A 256 12.50 -6.93 -3.24
N TRP A 257 12.75 -7.79 -2.26
CA TRP A 257 12.06 -9.06 -2.06
C TRP A 257 12.18 -9.53 -0.60
N PHE A 258 11.36 -10.46 -0.19
CA PHE A 258 11.49 -11.11 1.11
C PHE A 258 12.68 -12.09 1.11
N THR A 259 13.19 -12.40 2.31
CA THR A 259 14.29 -13.33 2.49
C THR A 259 13.76 -14.70 2.94
N ALA A 260 14.10 -15.76 2.19
CA ALA A 260 13.89 -17.12 2.67
C ALA A 260 14.95 -17.46 3.72
N PHE A 261 14.57 -18.20 4.77
CA PHE A 261 15.50 -18.62 5.82
C PHE A 261 16.70 -19.39 5.23
N GLY A 262 17.91 -18.92 5.52
CA GLY A 262 19.14 -19.46 4.94
C GLY A 262 19.40 -19.11 3.48
N GLY A 263 18.53 -18.30 2.85
CA GLY A 263 18.70 -17.80 1.48
C GLY A 263 19.57 -16.55 1.40
N ALA A 264 19.91 -16.16 0.16
CA ALA A 264 20.58 -14.90 -0.11
C ALA A 264 19.67 -13.72 0.22
N VAL A 265 20.23 -12.65 0.79
CA VAL A 265 19.49 -11.40 1.01
C VAL A 265 19.25 -10.74 -0.34
N PRO A 266 18.00 -10.50 -0.74
CA PRO A 266 17.68 -9.85 -2.01
C PRO A 266 18.17 -8.40 -2.04
N HIS A 267 18.53 -7.95 -3.24
CA HIS A 267 18.90 -6.56 -3.50
C HIS A 267 18.35 -6.13 -4.85
N ARG A 268 17.70 -4.98 -4.90
CA ARG A 268 17.26 -4.30 -6.13
C ARG A 268 17.96 -2.96 -6.25
N PRO A 269 18.78 -2.73 -7.30
CA PRO A 269 19.40 -1.43 -7.55
C PRO A 269 18.36 -0.32 -7.63
N VAL A 270 18.66 0.83 -7.02
CA VAL A 270 17.70 1.95 -6.98
C VAL A 270 17.46 2.54 -8.36
N GLU A 271 18.45 2.48 -9.25
CA GLU A 271 18.35 2.93 -10.63
C GLU A 271 17.29 2.14 -11.41
N ASP A 272 17.23 0.83 -11.17
CA ASP A 272 16.21 -0.05 -11.78
C ASP A 272 14.82 0.27 -11.24
N LEU A 273 14.68 0.44 -9.93
CA LEU A 273 13.41 0.80 -9.31
C LEU A 273 12.93 2.19 -9.79
N ALA A 274 13.82 3.18 -9.81
CA ALA A 274 13.53 4.53 -10.30
C ALA A 274 13.14 4.53 -11.78
N PHE A 275 13.85 3.73 -12.62
CA PHE A 275 13.52 3.56 -14.03
C PHE A 275 12.12 2.95 -14.20
N ALA A 276 11.82 1.86 -13.49
CA ALA A 276 10.53 1.18 -13.58
C ALA A 276 9.37 2.11 -13.21
N VAL A 277 9.50 2.86 -12.11
CA VAL A 277 8.49 3.83 -11.65
C VAL A 277 8.32 4.97 -12.65
N THR A 278 9.42 5.55 -13.12
CA THR A 278 9.37 6.65 -14.09
C THR A 278 8.78 6.18 -15.42
N LYS A 279 9.09 4.96 -15.86
CA LYS A 279 8.53 4.35 -17.07
C LYS A 279 7.02 4.12 -16.96
N PHE A 280 6.52 3.77 -15.78
CA PHE A 280 5.09 3.66 -15.53
C PHE A 280 4.39 5.02 -15.56
N VAL A 281 4.95 6.03 -14.88
CA VAL A 281 4.39 7.39 -14.82
C VAL A 281 4.38 8.07 -16.19
N GLN A 282 5.47 7.97 -16.98
CA GLN A 282 5.53 8.56 -18.32
C GLN A 282 4.51 7.96 -19.31
N LYS A 283 3.98 6.77 -19.03
CA LYS A 283 2.92 6.12 -19.81
C LYS A 283 1.50 6.42 -19.30
N GLY A 284 1.37 7.30 -18.32
CA GLY A 284 0.07 7.72 -17.78
C GLY A 284 -0.32 7.10 -16.45
N GLY A 285 0.57 6.33 -15.81
CA GLY A 285 0.36 5.81 -14.46
C GLY A 285 0.23 6.95 -13.44
N SER A 286 -0.72 6.85 -12.53
CA SER A 286 -1.07 7.93 -11.60
C SER A 286 -0.98 7.56 -10.12
N PHE A 287 -0.79 6.29 -9.80
CA PHE A 287 -0.61 5.80 -8.44
C PHE A 287 0.50 4.75 -8.44
N VAL A 288 1.51 4.93 -7.60
CA VAL A 288 2.61 3.97 -7.41
C VAL A 288 2.79 3.74 -5.93
N ASN A 289 2.72 2.47 -5.50
CA ASN A 289 2.99 2.08 -4.12
C ASN A 289 4.23 1.20 -4.03
N TYR A 290 5.25 1.66 -3.34
CA TYR A 290 6.44 0.86 -3.05
C TYR A 290 6.12 -0.23 -2.02
N TYR A 291 6.16 -1.45 -2.45
CA TYR A 291 6.03 -2.63 -1.60
C TYR A 291 7.42 -3.27 -1.42
N MET A 292 8.13 -3.09 -0.32
CA MET A 292 7.84 -2.31 0.89
C MET A 292 8.55 -0.95 0.83
N TYR A 293 8.04 0.03 1.57
CA TYR A 293 8.77 1.25 1.90
C TYR A 293 9.52 1.12 3.22
N HIS A 294 8.93 0.40 4.18
CA HIS A 294 9.55 -0.18 5.36
C HIS A 294 8.98 -1.58 5.56
N GLY A 295 9.82 -2.58 5.48
CA GLY A 295 9.40 -3.97 5.62
C GLY A 295 9.23 -4.40 7.07
N GLY A 296 10.19 -4.08 7.92
CA GLY A 296 10.16 -4.37 9.35
C GLY A 296 10.45 -5.83 9.70
N THR A 297 9.90 -6.27 10.82
CA THR A 297 10.18 -7.55 11.46
C THR A 297 8.90 -8.39 11.60
N ASN A 298 8.97 -9.65 11.24
CA ASN A 298 7.93 -10.62 11.56
C ASN A 298 8.09 -11.04 13.02
N PHE A 299 7.45 -10.31 13.93
CA PHE A 299 7.45 -10.63 15.35
C PHE A 299 6.64 -11.90 15.64
N ASP A 300 6.96 -12.57 16.73
CA ASP A 300 6.29 -13.78 17.19
C ASP A 300 6.27 -14.86 16.07
N ARG A 301 5.13 -15.52 15.88
CA ARG A 301 4.93 -16.53 14.85
C ARG A 301 4.18 -15.94 13.63
N THR A 302 4.63 -14.79 13.13
CA THR A 302 3.93 -14.10 12.04
C THR A 302 4.57 -14.29 10.66
N ALA A 303 5.80 -14.80 10.59
CA ALA A 303 6.43 -15.16 9.32
C ALA A 303 5.66 -16.27 8.61
N GLY A 304 5.44 -16.11 7.29
CA GLY A 304 4.76 -17.11 6.46
C GLY A 304 5.61 -18.37 6.23
N GLY A 305 4.94 -19.48 5.94
CA GLY A 305 5.60 -20.72 5.54
C GLY A 305 6.00 -20.70 4.05
N PRO A 306 6.89 -21.65 3.60
CA PRO A 306 7.54 -22.66 4.43
C PRO A 306 8.87 -22.14 4.99
N PHE A 307 9.45 -21.26 5.23
CA PHE A 307 10.75 -20.78 5.77
C PHE A 307 11.06 -19.34 5.39
N ILE A 308 10.09 -18.47 5.63
CA ILE A 308 10.34 -17.02 5.53
C ILE A 308 11.14 -16.58 6.76
N ALA A 309 12.16 -15.74 6.54
CA ALA A 309 12.97 -15.19 7.61
C ALA A 309 12.16 -14.26 8.53
N THR A 310 12.61 -14.12 9.79
CA THR A 310 12.03 -13.17 10.74
C THR A 310 12.14 -11.73 10.25
N SER A 311 13.29 -11.37 9.65
CA SER A 311 13.43 -10.07 8.99
C SER A 311 12.55 -9.99 7.73
N TYR A 312 11.75 -8.94 7.65
CA TYR A 312 11.03 -8.58 6.44
C TYR A 312 11.58 -7.28 5.84
N ASP A 313 12.87 -7.07 5.97
CA ASP A 313 13.58 -5.86 5.53
C ASP A 313 13.25 -5.47 4.08
N TYR A 314 13.08 -6.45 3.21
CA TYR A 314 12.62 -6.31 1.81
C TYR A 314 13.55 -5.47 0.92
N ASP A 315 14.77 -5.16 1.37
CA ASP A 315 15.65 -4.16 0.76
C ASP A 315 14.96 -2.79 0.59
N ALA A 316 14.07 -2.45 1.53
CA ALA A 316 13.21 -1.29 1.49
C ALA A 316 13.99 0.03 1.68
N PRO A 317 13.45 1.19 1.22
CA PRO A 317 14.06 2.50 1.43
C PRO A 317 14.29 2.89 2.89
N ILE A 318 13.45 2.42 3.80
CA ILE A 318 13.67 2.45 5.25
C ILE A 318 13.95 1.02 5.70
N ASP A 319 15.10 0.77 6.30
CA ASP A 319 15.51 -0.57 6.70
C ASP A 319 14.70 -1.13 7.89
N GLU A 320 14.94 -2.39 8.25
CA GLU A 320 14.23 -3.08 9.34
C GLU A 320 14.24 -2.31 10.66
N TYR A 321 15.32 -1.56 10.94
CA TYR A 321 15.51 -0.82 12.18
C TYR A 321 15.00 0.63 12.11
N GLY A 322 14.39 1.03 10.99
CA GLY A 322 13.87 2.36 10.78
C GLY A 322 14.91 3.37 10.27
N LEU A 323 16.11 2.94 9.86
CA LEU A 323 17.13 3.83 9.32
C LEU A 323 16.94 4.03 7.82
N LEU A 324 17.35 5.19 7.31
CA LEU A 324 17.28 5.50 5.88
C LEU A 324 18.33 4.68 5.10
N ARG A 325 17.89 3.86 4.16
CA ARG A 325 18.77 3.11 3.26
C ARG A 325 19.22 3.98 2.12
N GLN A 326 20.43 4.52 2.23
CA GLN A 326 21.05 5.25 1.12
C GLN A 326 21.80 4.30 0.17
N PRO A 327 21.78 4.57 -1.15
CA PRO A 327 21.18 5.73 -1.83
C PRO A 327 19.67 5.58 -2.13
N LYS A 328 19.04 4.44 -1.79
CA LYS A 328 17.67 4.12 -2.23
C LYS A 328 16.66 5.17 -1.79
N TRP A 329 16.63 5.50 -0.51
CA TRP A 329 15.68 6.50 0.01
C TRP A 329 15.87 7.88 -0.62
N GLY A 330 17.12 8.37 -0.68
CA GLY A 330 17.41 9.72 -1.20
C GLY A 330 17.13 9.85 -2.69
N HIS A 331 17.51 8.85 -3.49
CA HIS A 331 17.26 8.85 -4.93
C HIS A 331 15.75 8.80 -5.25
N LEU A 332 14.97 8.01 -4.51
CA LEU A 332 13.51 7.98 -4.67
C LEU A 332 12.85 9.27 -4.21
N ARG A 333 13.31 9.90 -3.12
CA ARG A 333 12.87 11.24 -2.71
C ARG A 333 13.04 12.28 -3.84
N ASP A 334 14.19 12.28 -4.48
CA ASP A 334 14.48 13.20 -5.59
C ASP A 334 13.61 12.90 -6.82
N LEU A 335 13.34 11.61 -7.10
CA LEU A 335 12.37 11.19 -8.10
C LEU A 335 10.98 11.74 -7.81
N HIS A 336 10.48 11.55 -6.57
CA HIS A 336 9.15 12.03 -6.17
C HIS A 336 9.03 13.54 -6.33
N LYS A 337 10.07 14.29 -5.94
CA LYS A 337 10.11 15.74 -6.14
C LYS A 337 10.00 16.14 -7.62
N ALA A 338 10.71 15.43 -8.50
CA ALA A 338 10.65 15.69 -9.95
C ALA A 338 9.27 15.38 -10.53
N ILE A 339 8.65 14.26 -10.13
CA ILE A 339 7.28 13.88 -10.53
C ILE A 339 6.27 14.92 -10.03
N LYS A 340 6.39 15.40 -8.78
CA LYS A 340 5.49 16.43 -8.24
C LYS A 340 5.58 17.76 -8.97
N GLN A 341 6.76 18.15 -9.43
CA GLN A 341 6.91 19.34 -10.29
C GLN A 341 6.21 19.17 -11.64
N ALA A 342 6.15 17.94 -12.16
CA ALA A 342 5.48 17.62 -13.42
C ALA A 342 3.96 17.37 -13.26
N GLU A 343 3.44 17.19 -12.05
CA GLU A 343 2.05 16.79 -11.77
C GLU A 343 0.99 17.62 -12.52
N PRO A 344 1.09 18.97 -12.62
CA PRO A 344 0.08 19.77 -13.33
C PRO A 344 -0.08 19.39 -14.82
N ALA A 345 1.00 18.97 -15.46
CA ALA A 345 0.95 18.48 -16.84
C ALA A 345 0.48 17.02 -16.91
N LEU A 346 0.96 16.17 -16.01
CA LEU A 346 0.64 14.73 -15.97
C LEU A 346 -0.84 14.44 -15.79
N VAL A 347 -1.53 15.22 -14.96
CA VAL A 347 -2.97 15.03 -14.69
C VAL A 347 -3.87 15.58 -15.80
N SER A 348 -3.32 16.35 -16.77
CA SER A 348 -4.11 17.03 -17.79
C SER A 348 -4.57 16.13 -18.93
N GLY A 349 -3.86 15.03 -19.21
CA GLY A 349 -4.17 14.14 -20.33
C GLY A 349 -3.09 13.09 -20.56
N ASP A 350 -3.19 12.40 -21.69
CA ASP A 350 -2.25 11.37 -22.06
C ASP A 350 -1.03 11.95 -22.79
N PRO A 351 0.14 11.27 -22.74
CA PRO A 351 1.34 11.78 -23.39
C PRO A 351 1.29 11.64 -24.92
N THR A 352 1.87 12.62 -25.60
CA THR A 352 2.30 12.45 -27.00
C THR A 352 3.67 11.79 -27.02
N VAL A 353 3.80 10.69 -27.77
CA VAL A 353 5.07 9.91 -27.83
C VAL A 353 5.71 10.10 -29.18
N LYS A 354 7.02 10.47 -29.17
CA LYS A 354 7.83 10.64 -30.40
C LYS A 354 9.16 9.92 -30.24
N SER A 355 9.67 9.32 -31.33
CA SER A 355 11.05 8.87 -31.40
C SER A 355 11.98 10.06 -31.59
N ILE A 356 13.08 10.10 -30.84
CA ILE A 356 14.14 11.12 -30.91
C ILE A 356 15.53 10.48 -31.15
N GLY A 357 15.54 9.18 -31.44
CA GLY A 357 16.71 8.35 -31.76
C GLY A 357 16.28 6.91 -32.02
N ASN A 358 17.23 5.98 -32.12
CA ASN A 358 16.95 4.56 -32.38
C ASN A 358 16.31 3.85 -31.18
N TYR A 359 16.79 4.18 -29.98
CA TYR A 359 16.31 3.65 -28.71
C TYR A 359 15.72 4.74 -27.81
N GLU A 360 15.72 5.97 -28.28
CA GLU A 360 15.35 7.14 -27.51
C GLU A 360 13.94 7.61 -27.89
N LYS A 361 13.14 7.89 -26.87
CA LYS A 361 11.76 8.41 -27.01
C LYS A 361 11.54 9.59 -26.09
N VAL A 362 10.66 10.49 -26.50
CA VAL A 362 10.07 11.51 -25.64
C VAL A 362 8.60 11.21 -25.41
N TYR A 363 8.18 11.28 -24.13
CA TYR A 363 6.77 11.31 -23.71
C TYR A 363 6.49 12.72 -23.23
N GLU A 364 5.63 13.43 -23.95
CA GLU A 364 5.33 14.84 -23.71
C GLU A 364 3.90 15.01 -23.26
N PHE A 365 3.70 15.65 -22.12
CA PHE A 365 2.40 16.03 -21.56
C PHE A 365 2.24 17.54 -21.69
N LYS A 366 1.10 17.99 -22.23
CA LYS A 366 0.75 19.39 -22.36
C LYS A 366 -0.67 19.64 -21.91
N SER A 367 -0.86 20.58 -20.99
CA SER A 367 -2.18 21.04 -20.61
C SER A 367 -2.66 22.20 -21.49
N SER A 368 -3.97 22.39 -21.56
CA SER A 368 -4.57 23.57 -22.19
C SER A 368 -4.20 24.88 -21.48
N SER A 369 -3.81 24.81 -20.20
CA SER A 369 -3.37 25.96 -19.40
C SER A 369 -1.88 26.30 -19.58
N GLY A 370 -1.15 25.57 -20.44
CA GLY A 370 0.26 25.81 -20.75
C GLY A 370 1.27 25.03 -19.89
N ALA A 371 0.84 24.20 -18.92
CA ALA A 371 1.76 23.30 -18.22
C ALA A 371 2.31 22.26 -19.20
N CYS A 372 3.61 22.00 -19.11
CA CYS A 372 4.31 21.05 -19.96
C CYS A 372 5.27 20.19 -19.11
N ALA A 373 5.28 18.90 -19.36
CA ALA A 373 6.29 17.99 -18.81
C ALA A 373 6.74 17.00 -19.87
N ALA A 374 8.03 16.67 -19.89
CA ALA A 374 8.60 15.70 -20.83
C ALA A 374 9.48 14.68 -20.10
N PHE A 375 9.43 13.45 -20.60
CA PHE A 375 10.28 12.35 -20.16
C PHE A 375 11.13 11.93 -21.37
N LEU A 376 12.45 12.08 -21.27
CA LEU A 376 13.39 11.65 -22.30
C LEU A 376 13.98 10.30 -21.90
N SER A 377 13.60 9.26 -22.61
CA SER A 377 13.98 7.87 -22.30
C SER A 377 15.07 7.37 -23.25
N ASN A 378 16.09 6.72 -22.72
CA ASN A 378 17.04 5.90 -23.46
C ASN A 378 16.87 4.43 -23.04
N TYR A 379 16.39 3.60 -23.95
CA TYR A 379 16.15 2.16 -23.73
C TYR A 379 17.34 1.28 -24.11
N HIS A 380 18.44 1.86 -24.58
CA HIS A 380 19.65 1.09 -24.84
C HIS A 380 20.30 0.67 -23.51
N THR A 381 20.59 -0.62 -23.36
CA THR A 381 21.00 -1.19 -22.05
C THR A 381 22.43 -0.86 -21.63
N SER A 382 23.29 -0.44 -22.57
CA SER A 382 24.73 -0.24 -22.31
C SER A 382 25.33 1.03 -22.92
N SER A 383 24.60 1.75 -23.79
CA SER A 383 25.14 2.94 -24.46
C SER A 383 24.37 4.19 -24.11
N ALA A 384 25.11 5.23 -23.72
CA ALA A 384 24.53 6.57 -23.58
C ALA A 384 24.20 7.15 -24.96
N ALA A 385 23.24 8.07 -24.99
CA ALA A 385 22.82 8.75 -26.22
C ALA A 385 22.80 10.27 -26.01
N ARG A 386 23.12 11.00 -27.11
CA ARG A 386 22.90 12.44 -27.15
C ARG A 386 21.73 12.74 -28.08
N VAL A 387 20.70 13.37 -27.57
CA VAL A 387 19.47 13.67 -28.31
C VAL A 387 19.21 15.15 -28.39
N VAL A 388 18.37 15.55 -29.35
CA VAL A 388 17.87 16.94 -29.47
C VAL A 388 16.37 16.92 -29.22
N TYR A 389 15.92 17.73 -28.27
CA TYR A 389 14.50 17.95 -27.99
C TYR A 389 14.25 19.46 -27.81
N ASN A 390 13.24 19.98 -28.47
CA ASN A 390 12.90 21.42 -28.48
C ASN A 390 14.13 22.35 -28.76
N GLY A 391 15.04 21.94 -29.66
CA GLY A 391 16.24 22.69 -30.03
C GLY A 391 17.38 22.61 -28.99
N GLN A 392 17.20 21.93 -27.88
CA GLN A 392 18.24 21.72 -26.86
C GLN A 392 18.84 20.31 -26.95
N ARG A 393 20.10 20.17 -26.53
CA ARG A 393 20.79 18.89 -26.45
C ARG A 393 20.73 18.32 -25.05
N TYR A 394 20.51 17.01 -24.97
CA TYR A 394 20.47 16.25 -23.71
C TYR A 394 21.34 15.01 -23.84
N ASP A 395 22.16 14.77 -22.85
CA ASP A 395 22.91 13.53 -22.70
C ASP A 395 22.11 12.57 -21.82
N LEU A 396 21.74 11.42 -22.36
CA LEU A 396 20.94 10.41 -21.70
C LEU A 396 21.83 9.19 -21.40
N PRO A 397 22.12 8.87 -20.13
CA PRO A 397 22.78 7.62 -19.79
C PRO A 397 22.05 6.40 -20.36
N ALA A 398 22.77 5.28 -20.48
CA ALA A 398 22.15 4.01 -20.87
C ALA A 398 21.02 3.65 -19.87
N TRP A 399 19.96 3.02 -20.37
CA TRP A 399 18.83 2.53 -19.57
C TRP A 399 18.34 3.55 -18.55
N SER A 400 18.00 4.74 -19.03
CA SER A 400 17.61 5.84 -18.15
C SER A 400 16.48 6.69 -18.70
N ILE A 401 15.84 7.44 -17.81
CA ILE A 401 14.81 8.41 -18.14
C ILE A 401 15.14 9.73 -17.42
N SER A 402 15.19 10.82 -18.18
CA SER A 402 15.29 12.18 -17.65
C SER A 402 13.92 12.82 -17.55
N ILE A 403 13.63 13.50 -16.43
CA ILE A 403 12.37 14.20 -16.17
C ILE A 403 12.59 15.71 -16.36
N LEU A 404 11.77 16.31 -17.24
CA LEU A 404 11.76 17.73 -17.57
C LEU A 404 10.36 18.30 -17.21
N PRO A 405 10.13 18.85 -16.01
CA PRO A 405 8.80 19.28 -15.58
C PRO A 405 8.30 20.55 -16.28
N ASP A 406 9.16 21.21 -17.04
CA ASP A 406 8.88 22.40 -17.84
C ASP A 406 9.12 22.16 -19.36
N CYS A 407 9.26 20.91 -19.81
CA CYS A 407 9.67 20.52 -21.15
C CYS A 407 11.03 21.09 -21.61
N LYS A 408 11.88 21.53 -20.70
CA LYS A 408 13.13 22.23 -21.01
C LYS A 408 14.28 21.85 -20.08
N THR A 409 14.07 21.85 -18.77
CA THR A 409 15.11 21.65 -17.76
C THR A 409 15.06 20.24 -17.22
N ALA A 410 16.11 19.43 -17.46
CA ALA A 410 16.22 18.11 -16.83
C ALA A 410 16.57 18.28 -15.34
N VAL A 411 15.65 17.91 -14.46
CA VAL A 411 15.82 18.05 -13.00
C VAL A 411 16.21 16.74 -12.33
N PHE A 412 15.94 15.59 -12.99
CA PHE A 412 16.22 14.25 -12.47
C PHE A 412 16.53 13.30 -13.62
N ASN A 413 17.43 12.34 -13.38
CA ASN A 413 17.64 11.18 -14.26
C ASN A 413 17.74 9.91 -13.42
N THR A 414 17.08 8.84 -13.84
CA THR A 414 16.94 7.59 -13.09
C THR A 414 18.25 6.86 -12.84
N ALA A 415 19.25 7.01 -13.71
CA ALA A 415 20.57 6.38 -13.57
C ALA A 415 21.60 7.27 -12.87
N THR A 416 21.27 8.53 -12.55
CA THR A 416 22.22 9.47 -11.94
C THR A 416 21.99 9.54 -10.43
N VAL A 417 22.56 8.58 -9.71
CA VAL A 417 22.49 8.52 -8.23
C VAL A 417 23.49 9.51 -7.65
N LYS A 418 23.02 10.44 -6.83
CA LYS A 418 23.84 11.50 -6.24
C LYS A 418 24.35 11.17 -4.83
N GLU A 419 23.64 10.33 -4.11
CA GLU A 419 23.99 9.99 -2.74
C GLU A 419 24.87 8.74 -2.71
N ALA A 420 25.93 8.78 -1.91
CA ALA A 420 26.79 7.63 -1.71
C ALA A 420 26.18 6.69 -0.66
N SER A 421 26.32 5.38 -0.87
CA SER A 421 26.09 4.40 0.19
C SER A 421 27.14 4.61 1.27
N ALA A 422 26.74 5.03 2.46
CA ALA A 422 27.61 5.03 3.62
C ALA A 422 27.43 3.71 4.37
N PRO A 423 28.48 2.96 4.68
CA PRO A 423 28.35 1.77 5.51
C PRO A 423 27.80 2.15 6.89
N ALA A 424 26.80 1.41 7.35
CA ALA A 424 26.30 1.57 8.70
C ALA A 424 27.43 1.27 9.70
N LYS A 425 27.63 2.16 10.68
CA LYS A 425 28.57 1.95 11.78
C LYS A 425 27.79 1.68 13.05
N MET A 426 28.09 0.55 13.69
CA MET A 426 27.63 0.30 15.04
C MET A 426 28.49 1.09 16.03
N SER A 427 27.85 1.83 16.92
CA SER A 427 28.51 2.47 18.05
C SER A 427 28.00 1.83 19.35
N PRO A 428 28.86 1.62 20.36
CA PRO A 428 28.39 1.17 21.66
C PRO A 428 27.36 2.15 22.21
N ALA A 429 26.18 1.68 22.55
CA ALA A 429 25.19 2.48 23.27
C ALA A 429 25.44 2.27 24.77
N GLY A 430 25.56 3.35 25.54
CA GLY A 430 25.60 3.32 26.99
C GLY A 430 24.19 3.38 27.58
N GLY A 431 24.03 2.93 28.83
CA GLY A 431 22.79 3.09 29.58
C GLY A 431 21.74 2.02 29.39
N PHE A 432 22.13 0.79 29.06
CA PHE A 432 21.19 -0.34 29.04
C PHE A 432 20.69 -0.66 30.45
N SER A 433 19.38 -0.83 30.60
CA SER A 433 18.76 -1.50 31.73
C SER A 433 18.30 -2.88 31.30
N TRP A 434 18.59 -3.88 32.12
CA TRP A 434 18.14 -5.26 31.90
C TRP A 434 17.00 -5.55 32.87
N GLN A 435 15.95 -6.16 32.37
CA GLN A 435 14.90 -6.78 33.19
C GLN A 435 14.97 -8.28 32.97
N SER A 436 14.93 -9.03 34.05
CA SER A 436 14.83 -10.49 33.99
C SER A 436 13.44 -10.91 34.45
N TYR A 437 12.86 -11.84 33.75
CA TYR A 437 11.63 -12.52 34.10
C TYR A 437 11.89 -14.02 34.20
N SER A 438 11.45 -14.65 35.30
CA SER A 438 11.48 -16.08 35.45
C SER A 438 10.05 -16.60 35.36
N GLU A 439 9.82 -17.47 34.39
CA GLU A 439 8.51 -18.16 34.28
C GLU A 439 8.38 -19.17 35.42
N ASP A 440 7.22 -19.17 36.08
CA ASP A 440 6.88 -20.18 37.05
C ASP A 440 6.37 -21.44 36.34
N THR A 441 7.24 -22.43 36.19
CA THR A 441 6.92 -23.69 35.50
C THR A 441 6.20 -24.70 36.39
N ASN A 442 6.02 -24.39 37.69
CA ASN A 442 5.39 -25.28 38.68
C ASN A 442 3.98 -24.82 39.11
N SER A 443 3.52 -23.71 38.61
CA SER A 443 2.26 -23.12 39.07
C SER A 443 1.08 -23.76 38.35
N LEU A 444 0.20 -24.38 39.11
CA LEU A 444 -1.18 -24.73 38.72
C LEU A 444 -2.10 -23.69 39.31
N ASP A 445 -1.99 -22.46 38.81
CA ASP A 445 -2.89 -21.39 39.23
C ASP A 445 -4.28 -21.52 38.60
N SER A 446 -5.21 -20.69 39.04
CA SER A 446 -6.60 -20.69 38.54
C SER A 446 -6.73 -20.35 37.04
N SER A 447 -5.66 -19.91 36.39
CA SER A 447 -5.59 -19.62 34.96
C SER A 447 -5.14 -20.83 34.13
N ALA A 448 -4.61 -21.89 34.78
CA ALA A 448 -4.14 -23.08 34.08
C ALA A 448 -5.34 -23.85 33.46
N PHE A 449 -5.22 -24.18 32.18
CA PHE A 449 -6.17 -25.04 31.51
C PHE A 449 -5.91 -26.49 31.87
N THR A 450 -6.87 -27.19 32.42
CA THR A 450 -6.76 -28.60 32.78
C THR A 450 -7.70 -29.44 31.92
N LYS A 451 -7.18 -30.53 31.34
CA LYS A 451 -7.98 -31.45 30.52
C LYS A 451 -7.40 -32.87 30.62
N ASP A 452 -8.25 -33.86 30.61
CA ASP A 452 -7.84 -35.28 30.49
C ASP A 452 -7.34 -35.55 29.06
N GLY A 453 -6.11 -36.08 28.97
CA GLY A 453 -5.49 -36.41 27.68
C GLY A 453 -4.69 -35.29 27.04
N LEU A 454 -4.12 -35.58 25.86
CA LEU A 454 -3.32 -34.63 25.12
C LEU A 454 -4.15 -33.54 24.51
N VAL A 455 -3.63 -32.31 24.55
CA VAL A 455 -4.24 -31.13 23.94
C VAL A 455 -3.37 -30.70 22.76
N GLU A 456 -3.98 -30.42 21.64
CA GLU A 456 -3.31 -29.92 20.45
C GLU A 456 -2.84 -28.48 20.69
N GLN A 457 -1.53 -28.24 20.50
CA GLN A 457 -0.87 -26.98 20.81
C GLN A 457 -1.50 -25.79 20.05
N LEU A 458 -1.78 -25.97 18.77
CA LEU A 458 -2.30 -24.91 17.90
C LEU A 458 -3.61 -24.32 18.44
N GLY A 459 -4.49 -25.20 18.98
CA GLY A 459 -5.74 -24.79 19.59
C GLY A 459 -5.58 -24.04 20.92
N MET A 460 -4.46 -24.20 21.60
CA MET A 460 -4.17 -23.52 22.88
C MET A 460 -3.42 -22.21 22.68
N THR A 461 -2.43 -22.17 21.81
CA THR A 461 -1.60 -21.00 21.57
C THR A 461 -2.19 -20.04 20.51
N TRP A 462 -3.30 -20.44 19.86
CA TRP A 462 -3.93 -19.69 18.78
C TRP A 462 -2.94 -19.35 17.65
N ASP A 463 -1.96 -20.25 17.43
CA ASP A 463 -0.86 -20.06 16.48
C ASP A 463 0.01 -18.80 16.76
N LYS A 464 0.06 -18.35 18.01
CA LYS A 464 0.86 -17.17 18.41
C LYS A 464 2.23 -17.53 18.98
N SER A 465 2.43 -18.78 19.41
CA SER A 465 3.68 -19.25 20.04
C SER A 465 4.04 -20.65 19.59
N ASP A 466 5.32 -20.92 19.47
CA ASP A 466 5.89 -22.26 19.28
C ASP A 466 6.02 -23.01 20.61
N TYR A 467 5.77 -22.36 21.74
CA TYR A 467 5.96 -22.90 23.07
C TYR A 467 4.65 -23.04 23.83
N LEU A 468 4.46 -24.20 24.45
CA LEU A 468 3.38 -24.50 25.38
C LEU A 468 3.91 -25.38 26.50
N TRP A 469 3.70 -24.98 27.76
CA TRP A 469 4.02 -25.75 28.92
C TRP A 469 2.94 -26.82 29.17
N TYR A 470 3.37 -28.06 29.35
CA TYR A 470 2.53 -29.18 29.77
C TYR A 470 2.99 -29.63 31.15
N THR A 471 2.10 -29.66 32.11
CA THR A 471 2.32 -30.19 33.45
C THR A 471 1.42 -31.39 33.65
N THR A 472 1.99 -32.53 34.06
CA THR A 472 1.26 -33.79 34.30
C THR A 472 1.30 -34.17 35.78
#